data_baeed03c43763bfdc21da34f84940df7
#
_entry.id   baeed03c43763bfdc21da34f84940df7
#
_cell.length_a   1.000
_cell.length_b   1.000
_cell.length_c   1.000
_cell.angle_alpha   90.00
_cell.angle_beta   90.00
_cell.angle_gamma   90.00
#
_symmetry.space_group_name_H-M   'P 1'
#
loop_
_entity.id
_entity.type
_entity.pdbx_description
1 polymer ?
#
loop_
_entity_poly.entity_id
_entity_poly.type
_entity_poly.pdbx_seq_one_letter_code
_entity_poly.pdbx_strand_id
1 'polypeptide(L)'
;MMQPNSETQPYAIQCIALGKKFQSADTVGQESIIALDGLSLKIAMGETVALIGSNGSGKSTLLSILSGIVRPTTGSVQIAGKITSILDIGSNFLPDLTGAQNARMFLTINGVTSDKEAQLIDSIRTFSELGEHFDYPLKTYSNGMYLRLAFATSFFLNADIYLVDEVINVGDQAFRLKIDLYFNKLKQEGKTLIIATHDTNAVLSLCDRCVWIENGRLTQDDKPSRVILEYAKFQQLKFQKALGKTDLQEFEKAILPVEGEDRLHHCFDGSGFGNATLQLMEVEVSSNPSPFIYRQEAILLRFLIDKKYPGVIIPQFKIRNEFNHPVLFSVSVVGELGTEFIESTKNKIGLMEFRCTIPGNWLSSGRYFLSLNFGKDIDIQQPIYNSRAYSLSNELCFAVRSREQEFISDPVHYSFSPELQWSNQLVSRDNEAV
;
A
#
# COMPACT_ATOMS: atom_id res chain seq x y z
N MET A 1 38.76 -35.25 20.01
CA MET A 1 37.74 -34.25 20.46
C MET A 1 37.58 -33.26 19.33
N MET A 2 36.62 -33.48 18.45
CA MET A 2 36.21 -32.53 17.42
C MET A 2 35.09 -31.69 18.05
N GLN A 3 35.30 -30.38 18.13
CA GLN A 3 34.24 -29.44 18.47
C GLN A 3 33.20 -29.43 17.37
N PRO A 4 31.89 -29.40 17.68
CA PRO A 4 30.89 -29.21 16.65
C PRO A 4 30.94 -27.73 16.20
N ASN A 5 31.22 -27.51 14.92
CA ASN A 5 31.00 -26.24 14.25
C ASN A 5 29.51 -25.87 14.40
N SER A 6 29.21 -24.95 15.26
CA SER A 6 27.93 -24.24 15.28
C SER A 6 27.95 -23.23 14.12
N GLU A 7 27.78 -23.71 12.89
CA GLU A 7 27.29 -22.85 11.81
C GLU A 7 25.86 -22.48 12.17
N THR A 8 25.67 -21.33 12.78
CA THR A 8 24.37 -20.68 12.93
C THR A 8 23.75 -20.62 11.53
N GLN A 9 22.64 -21.32 11.31
CA GLN A 9 21.91 -21.26 10.06
C GLN A 9 21.47 -19.81 9.85
N PRO A 10 21.98 -19.10 8.83
CA PRO A 10 21.71 -17.67 8.66
C PRO A 10 20.29 -17.39 8.15
N TYR A 11 19.53 -18.44 7.84
CA TYR A 11 18.20 -18.33 7.23
C TYR A 11 17.10 -18.90 8.12
N ALA A 12 16.01 -18.12 8.26
CA ALA A 12 14.78 -18.58 8.87
C ALA A 12 14.07 -19.61 7.99
N ILE A 13 14.13 -19.42 6.67
CA ILE A 13 13.53 -20.29 5.67
C ILE A 13 14.50 -20.48 4.50
N GLN A 14 14.65 -21.73 4.06
CA GLN A 14 15.36 -22.07 2.83
C GLN A 14 14.51 -23.04 2.00
N CYS A 15 14.10 -22.60 0.82
CA CYS A 15 13.41 -23.39 -0.20
C CYS A 15 14.41 -23.75 -1.30
N ILE A 16 14.45 -25.02 -1.69
CA ILE A 16 15.37 -25.53 -2.74
C ILE A 16 14.54 -26.24 -3.80
N ALA A 17 14.47 -25.65 -4.99
CA ALA A 17 13.79 -26.18 -6.17
C ALA A 17 12.37 -26.72 -5.90
N LEU A 18 11.57 -25.96 -5.11
CA LEU A 18 10.23 -26.37 -4.73
C LEU A 18 9.31 -26.46 -5.96
N GLY A 19 8.68 -27.62 -6.11
CA GLY A 19 7.62 -27.85 -7.08
C GLY A 19 6.37 -28.40 -6.41
N LYS A 20 5.20 -27.91 -6.87
CA LYS A 20 3.90 -28.45 -6.44
C LYS A 20 2.98 -28.66 -7.61
N LYS A 21 2.51 -29.89 -7.75
CA LYS A 21 1.50 -30.30 -8.73
C LYS A 21 0.25 -30.78 -8.00
N PHE A 22 -0.91 -30.26 -8.39
CA PHE A 22 -2.20 -30.76 -7.95
C PHE A 22 -2.81 -31.63 -9.05
N GLN A 23 -3.34 -32.79 -8.67
CA GLN A 23 -4.09 -33.65 -9.58
C GLN A 23 -5.57 -33.25 -9.54
N SER A 24 -6.20 -33.11 -10.70
CA SER A 24 -7.65 -32.92 -10.76
C SER A 24 -8.33 -34.24 -10.40
N ALA A 25 -9.20 -34.22 -9.39
CA ALA A 25 -9.87 -35.45 -8.88
C ALA A 25 -11.02 -35.93 -9.80
N ASP A 26 -11.53 -35.09 -10.71
CA ASP A 26 -12.85 -35.31 -11.31
C ASP A 26 -12.87 -35.70 -12.80
N THR A 27 -11.70 -35.86 -13.47
CA THR A 27 -11.67 -36.25 -14.87
C THR A 27 -10.46 -37.10 -15.23
N VAL A 28 -10.72 -38.31 -15.68
CA VAL A 28 -9.70 -39.19 -16.27
C VAL A 28 -9.17 -38.56 -17.54
N GLY A 29 -7.92 -38.03 -17.49
CA GLY A 29 -7.23 -37.46 -18.64
C GLY A 29 -6.95 -35.95 -18.59
N GLN A 30 -7.29 -35.21 -17.52
CA GLN A 30 -6.92 -33.79 -17.40
C GLN A 30 -5.51 -33.57 -16.86
N GLU A 31 -4.85 -32.56 -17.40
CA GLU A 31 -3.49 -32.13 -17.05
C GLU A 31 -3.39 -31.72 -15.60
N SER A 32 -2.33 -32.13 -14.92
CA SER A 32 -2.01 -31.69 -13.56
C SER A 32 -1.72 -30.19 -13.53
N ILE A 33 -2.31 -29.46 -12.57
CA ILE A 33 -2.06 -28.04 -12.38
C ILE A 33 -0.73 -27.87 -11.65
N ILE A 34 0.23 -27.20 -12.29
CA ILE A 34 1.53 -26.87 -11.69
C ILE A 34 1.35 -25.54 -10.95
N ALA A 35 1.35 -25.59 -9.62
CA ALA A 35 1.23 -24.40 -8.78
C ALA A 35 2.59 -23.79 -8.42
N LEU A 36 3.64 -24.62 -8.27
CA LEU A 36 5.04 -24.19 -8.12
C LEU A 36 5.93 -25.01 -9.04
N ASP A 37 6.94 -24.36 -9.64
CA ASP A 37 7.83 -24.96 -10.61
C ASP A 37 9.29 -24.57 -10.34
N GLY A 38 9.97 -25.35 -9.51
CA GLY A 38 11.39 -25.21 -9.22
C GLY A 38 11.76 -23.95 -8.41
N LEU A 39 10.86 -23.41 -7.60
CA LEU A 39 11.08 -22.17 -6.83
C LEU A 39 12.16 -22.38 -5.76
N SER A 40 13.20 -21.53 -5.79
CA SER A 40 14.23 -21.48 -4.76
C SER A 40 14.24 -20.10 -4.11
N LEU A 41 14.20 -20.06 -2.76
CA LEU A 41 14.09 -18.83 -1.98
C LEU A 41 14.78 -19.00 -0.64
N LYS A 42 15.52 -18.00 -0.18
CA LYS A 42 16.12 -17.94 1.14
C LYS A 42 15.62 -16.67 1.86
N ILE A 43 15.21 -16.81 3.10
CA ILE A 43 14.73 -15.70 3.93
C ILE A 43 15.59 -15.68 5.18
N ALA A 44 16.20 -14.53 5.49
CA ALA A 44 17.03 -14.36 6.65
C ALA A 44 16.20 -14.27 7.94
N MET A 45 16.82 -14.57 9.09
CA MET A 45 16.21 -14.32 10.41
C MET A 45 15.93 -12.83 10.60
N GLY A 46 14.72 -12.49 11.10
CA GLY A 46 14.30 -11.12 11.36
C GLY A 46 13.95 -10.31 10.11
N GLU A 47 13.98 -10.92 8.93
CA GLU A 47 13.65 -10.26 7.67
C GLU A 47 12.13 -10.16 7.45
N THR A 48 11.65 -9.03 6.93
CA THR A 48 10.26 -8.87 6.50
C THR A 48 10.21 -8.91 4.96
N VAL A 49 9.60 -9.97 4.42
CA VAL A 49 9.57 -10.24 2.98
C VAL A 49 8.13 -10.17 2.46
N ALA A 50 7.90 -9.36 1.43
CA ALA A 50 6.66 -9.38 0.68
C ALA A 50 6.68 -10.45 -0.41
N LEU A 51 5.55 -11.14 -0.61
CA LEU A 51 5.29 -11.97 -1.77
C LEU A 51 4.23 -11.30 -2.64
N ILE A 52 4.57 -10.96 -3.89
CA ILE A 52 3.64 -10.38 -4.85
C ILE A 52 3.53 -11.27 -6.10
N GLY A 53 2.49 -11.06 -6.89
CA GLY A 53 2.25 -11.82 -8.13
C GLY A 53 0.76 -11.91 -8.45
N SER A 54 0.42 -12.28 -9.67
CA SER A 54 -0.97 -12.44 -10.14
C SER A 54 -1.75 -13.46 -9.31
N ASN A 55 -3.09 -13.41 -9.37
CA ASN A 55 -3.93 -14.48 -8.80
C ASN A 55 -3.59 -15.81 -9.47
N GLY A 56 -3.42 -16.86 -8.67
CA GLY A 56 -2.96 -18.16 -9.17
C GLY A 56 -1.46 -18.28 -9.45
N SER A 57 -0.64 -17.26 -9.10
CA SER A 57 0.81 -17.30 -9.33
C SER A 57 1.57 -18.29 -8.44
N GLY A 58 0.94 -18.83 -7.38
CA GLY A 58 1.53 -19.79 -6.45
C GLY A 58 1.86 -19.26 -5.06
N LYS A 59 1.55 -17.97 -4.74
CA LYS A 59 1.82 -17.36 -3.41
C LYS A 59 1.20 -18.17 -2.26
N SER A 60 -0.12 -18.37 -2.28
CA SER A 60 -0.82 -19.11 -1.22
C SER A 60 -0.40 -20.58 -1.16
N THR A 61 -0.01 -21.18 -2.29
CA THR A 61 0.58 -22.53 -2.31
C THR A 61 1.94 -22.56 -1.62
N LEU A 62 2.80 -21.57 -1.86
CA LEU A 62 4.09 -21.45 -1.17
C LEU A 62 3.86 -21.29 0.34
N LEU A 63 2.99 -20.36 0.75
CA LEU A 63 2.67 -20.16 2.17
C LEU A 63 2.10 -21.43 2.82
N SER A 64 1.23 -22.18 2.11
CA SER A 64 0.69 -23.46 2.61
C SER A 64 1.77 -24.56 2.75
N ILE A 65 2.81 -24.54 1.91
CA ILE A 65 3.96 -25.42 2.08
C ILE A 65 4.80 -24.99 3.27
N LEU A 66 5.04 -23.70 3.45
CA LEU A 66 5.82 -23.17 4.56
C LEU A 66 5.11 -23.42 5.91
N SER A 67 3.78 -23.34 5.96
CA SER A 67 2.99 -23.66 7.15
C SER A 67 2.88 -25.16 7.43
N GLY A 68 3.36 -26.03 6.49
CA GLY A 68 3.27 -27.48 6.65
C GLY A 68 1.91 -28.10 6.30
N ILE A 69 0.92 -27.29 5.86
CA ILE A 69 -0.41 -27.77 5.44
C ILE A 69 -0.31 -28.62 4.16
N VAL A 70 0.54 -28.19 3.23
CA VAL A 70 0.73 -28.86 1.94
C VAL A 70 2.17 -29.35 1.81
N ARG A 71 2.37 -30.63 1.40
CA ARG A 71 3.71 -31.14 1.08
C ARG A 71 4.10 -30.77 -0.35
N PRO A 72 5.36 -30.37 -0.60
CA PRO A 72 5.85 -30.18 -1.95
C PRO A 72 5.84 -31.50 -2.72
N THR A 73 5.71 -31.44 -4.05
CA THR A 73 5.84 -32.60 -4.96
C THR A 73 7.30 -32.88 -5.25
N THR A 74 8.11 -31.84 -5.40
CA THR A 74 9.57 -31.90 -5.62
C THR A 74 10.27 -30.83 -4.80
N GLY A 75 11.58 -30.99 -4.59
CA GLY A 75 12.38 -30.06 -3.82
C GLY A 75 12.23 -30.24 -2.31
N SER A 76 12.76 -29.31 -1.54
CA SER A 76 12.75 -29.35 -0.09
C SER A 76 12.61 -27.96 0.52
N VAL A 77 12.06 -27.92 1.74
CA VAL A 77 12.01 -26.71 2.56
C VAL A 77 12.66 -27.00 3.92
N GLN A 78 13.49 -26.08 4.38
CA GLN A 78 14.09 -26.07 5.72
C GLN A 78 13.62 -24.81 6.44
N ILE A 79 13.22 -24.98 7.69
CA ILE A 79 12.66 -23.92 8.54
C ILE A 79 13.37 -23.96 9.88
N ALA A 80 13.88 -22.80 10.30
CA ALA A 80 14.56 -22.62 11.56
C ALA A 80 13.70 -21.75 12.50
N GLY A 81 12.93 -22.38 13.38
CA GLY A 81 12.08 -21.70 14.35
C GLY A 81 10.60 -22.14 14.26
N LYS A 82 9.80 -21.57 15.15
CA LYS A 82 8.36 -21.83 15.24
C LYS A 82 7.62 -20.93 14.27
N ILE A 83 6.79 -21.53 13.41
CA ILE A 83 5.91 -20.80 12.51
C ILE A 83 4.53 -20.60 13.12
N THR A 84 3.95 -19.43 12.94
CA THR A 84 2.50 -19.18 13.02
C THR A 84 1.99 -18.67 11.67
N SER A 85 0.81 -19.12 11.30
CA SER A 85 0.19 -18.79 10.01
C SER A 85 -1.11 -18.02 10.23
N ILE A 86 -1.23 -16.90 9.57
CA ILE A 86 -2.44 -16.10 9.46
C ILE A 86 -3.09 -16.35 8.08
N LEU A 87 -2.91 -17.56 7.53
CA LEU A 87 -3.40 -17.95 6.19
C LEU A 87 -4.88 -18.34 6.21
N ASP A 88 -5.26 -19.07 7.24
CA ASP A 88 -6.58 -19.68 7.40
C ASP A 88 -7.20 -19.16 8.70
N ILE A 89 -7.35 -17.83 8.73
CA ILE A 89 -7.80 -17.16 9.96
C ILE A 89 -9.15 -17.74 10.38
N GLY A 90 -9.12 -18.49 11.48
CA GLY A 90 -10.33 -19.04 12.08
C GLY A 90 -10.86 -20.33 11.46
N SER A 91 -10.18 -20.97 10.48
CA SER A 91 -10.63 -22.25 9.92
C SER A 91 -10.88 -23.33 10.98
N ASN A 92 -10.19 -23.23 12.12
CA ASN A 92 -10.33 -24.11 13.27
C ASN A 92 -11.32 -23.59 14.32
N PHE A 93 -11.98 -22.45 14.09
CA PHE A 93 -12.95 -21.92 15.03
C PHE A 93 -14.29 -22.63 14.90
N LEU A 94 -14.89 -22.95 16.04
CA LEU A 94 -16.17 -23.63 16.11
C LEU A 94 -17.29 -22.60 16.29
N PRO A 95 -18.27 -22.53 15.37
CA PRO A 95 -19.32 -21.49 15.38
C PRO A 95 -20.19 -21.50 16.64
N ASP A 96 -20.37 -22.66 17.30
CA ASP A 96 -21.18 -22.79 18.49
C ASP A 96 -20.45 -22.42 19.78
N LEU A 97 -19.12 -22.29 19.75
CA LEU A 97 -18.33 -21.84 20.87
C LEU A 97 -18.23 -20.31 20.90
N THR A 98 -18.04 -19.76 22.10
CA THR A 98 -17.81 -18.31 22.27
C THR A 98 -16.44 -17.90 21.74
N GLY A 99 -16.22 -16.59 21.55
CA GLY A 99 -14.91 -16.05 21.21
C GLY A 99 -13.84 -16.44 22.22
N ALA A 100 -14.15 -16.35 23.52
CA ALA A 100 -13.27 -16.78 24.60
C ALA A 100 -12.90 -18.27 24.52
N GLN A 101 -13.89 -19.14 24.26
CA GLN A 101 -13.67 -20.57 24.13
C GLN A 101 -12.83 -20.91 22.89
N ASN A 102 -13.10 -20.27 21.75
CA ASN A 102 -12.31 -20.46 20.53
C ASN A 102 -10.87 -19.98 20.73
N ALA A 103 -10.66 -18.82 21.36
CA ALA A 103 -9.33 -18.33 21.66
C ALA A 103 -8.56 -19.30 22.56
N ARG A 104 -9.20 -19.82 23.61
CA ARG A 104 -8.62 -20.83 24.51
C ARG A 104 -8.24 -22.09 23.75
N MET A 105 -9.16 -22.64 22.98
CA MET A 105 -8.92 -23.82 22.15
C MET A 105 -7.74 -23.61 21.21
N PHE A 106 -7.67 -22.47 20.56
CA PHE A 106 -6.60 -22.12 19.63
C PHE A 106 -5.23 -22.04 20.34
N LEU A 107 -5.16 -21.41 21.51
CA LEU A 107 -3.94 -21.36 22.32
C LEU A 107 -3.50 -22.76 22.77
N THR A 108 -4.43 -23.60 23.22
CA THR A 108 -4.15 -24.97 23.66
C THR A 108 -3.60 -25.84 22.53
N ILE A 109 -4.21 -25.78 21.32
CA ILE A 109 -3.76 -26.54 20.15
C ILE A 109 -2.34 -26.08 19.73
N ASN A 110 -2.01 -24.81 19.94
CA ASN A 110 -0.68 -24.26 19.65
C ASN A 110 0.34 -24.44 20.80
N GLY A 111 0.00 -25.21 21.82
CA GLY A 111 0.91 -25.64 22.90
C GLY A 111 1.16 -24.55 23.95
N VAL A 112 0.23 -23.61 24.12
CA VAL A 112 0.30 -22.63 25.20
C VAL A 112 -0.06 -23.33 26.50
N THR A 113 0.78 -23.16 27.55
CA THR A 113 0.59 -23.75 28.88
C THR A 113 -0.46 -22.99 29.72
N SER A 114 -1.13 -23.67 30.61
CA SER A 114 -2.25 -23.14 31.42
C SER A 114 -1.87 -21.91 32.26
N ASP A 115 -0.62 -21.81 32.69
CA ASP A 115 -0.10 -20.67 33.48
C ASP A 115 -0.10 -19.35 32.68
N LYS A 116 0.06 -19.41 31.34
CA LYS A 116 0.07 -18.24 30.44
C LYS A 116 -1.29 -17.98 29.79
N GLU A 117 -2.17 -18.97 29.79
CA GLU A 117 -3.44 -18.92 29.06
C GLU A 117 -4.31 -17.73 29.47
N ALA A 118 -4.53 -17.54 30.78
CA ALA A 118 -5.39 -16.48 31.30
C ALA A 118 -4.93 -15.10 30.85
N GLN A 119 -3.64 -14.82 30.98
CA GLN A 119 -3.07 -13.55 30.55
C GLN A 119 -3.20 -13.31 29.04
N LEU A 120 -3.01 -14.36 28.24
CA LEU A 120 -3.14 -14.26 26.78
C LEU A 120 -4.60 -14.06 26.37
N ILE A 121 -5.56 -14.72 27.03
CA ILE A 121 -7.00 -14.51 26.78
C ILE A 121 -7.40 -13.06 27.04
N ASP A 122 -6.92 -12.44 28.14
CA ASP A 122 -7.18 -11.04 28.44
C ASP A 122 -6.54 -10.12 27.38
N SER A 123 -5.35 -10.43 26.91
CA SER A 123 -4.67 -9.69 25.84
C SER A 123 -5.43 -9.81 24.53
N ILE A 124 -5.92 -11.00 24.17
CA ILE A 124 -6.72 -11.27 22.98
C ILE A 124 -8.05 -10.50 23.05
N ARG A 125 -8.74 -10.53 24.21
CA ARG A 125 -9.97 -9.76 24.45
C ARG A 125 -9.75 -8.27 24.22
N THR A 126 -8.71 -7.72 24.81
CA THR A 126 -8.37 -6.29 24.70
C THR A 126 -7.99 -5.91 23.27
N PHE A 127 -7.19 -6.73 22.61
CA PHE A 127 -6.74 -6.43 21.25
C PHE A 127 -7.87 -6.51 20.22
N SER A 128 -8.75 -7.52 20.34
CA SER A 128 -9.86 -7.75 19.40
C SER A 128 -10.94 -6.67 19.46
N GLU A 129 -11.05 -5.93 20.58
CA GLU A 129 -12.07 -4.88 20.80
C GLU A 129 -13.51 -5.39 20.62
N LEU A 130 -13.75 -6.65 20.95
CA LEU A 130 -15.07 -7.26 20.80
C LEU A 130 -16.01 -6.95 21.97
N GLY A 131 -15.50 -6.41 23.07
CA GLY A 131 -16.28 -6.11 24.26
C GLY A 131 -17.02 -7.34 24.81
N GLU A 132 -18.32 -7.18 25.05
CA GLU A 132 -19.18 -8.30 25.54
C GLU A 132 -19.35 -9.42 24.51
N HIS A 133 -19.24 -9.13 23.22
CA HIS A 133 -19.36 -10.14 22.17
C HIS A 133 -18.28 -11.22 22.26
N PHE A 134 -17.16 -10.95 22.92
CA PHE A 134 -16.12 -11.96 23.14
C PHE A 134 -16.64 -13.21 23.88
N ASP A 135 -17.71 -13.06 24.65
CA ASP A 135 -18.35 -14.15 25.39
C ASP A 135 -19.62 -14.71 24.70
N TYR A 136 -19.91 -14.25 23.45
CA TYR A 136 -21.00 -14.76 22.64
C TYR A 136 -20.51 -15.79 21.62
N PRO A 137 -21.39 -16.72 21.17
CA PRO A 137 -21.05 -17.72 20.15
C PRO A 137 -20.66 -17.08 18.82
N LEU A 138 -19.64 -17.64 18.14
CA LEU A 138 -19.12 -17.09 16.89
C LEU A 138 -20.15 -17.01 15.77
N LYS A 139 -21.16 -17.88 15.74
CA LYS A 139 -22.26 -17.81 14.79
C LYS A 139 -23.04 -16.50 14.82
N THR A 140 -22.89 -15.70 15.88
CA THR A 140 -23.50 -14.37 16.00
C THR A 140 -22.59 -13.24 15.54
N TYR A 141 -21.34 -13.55 15.17
CA TYR A 141 -20.36 -12.55 14.78
C TYR A 141 -20.58 -12.08 13.34
N SER A 142 -20.34 -10.78 13.12
CA SER A 142 -20.10 -10.29 11.77
C SER A 142 -18.72 -10.75 11.26
N ASN A 143 -18.51 -10.72 9.93
CA ASN A 143 -17.20 -11.07 9.37
C ASN A 143 -16.06 -10.24 9.98
N GLY A 144 -16.30 -8.93 10.24
CA GLY A 144 -15.31 -8.07 10.87
C GLY A 144 -14.97 -8.50 12.29
N MET A 145 -15.97 -8.87 13.11
CA MET A 145 -15.76 -9.39 14.47
C MET A 145 -14.98 -10.71 14.47
N TYR A 146 -15.35 -11.61 13.55
CA TYR A 146 -14.68 -12.89 13.37
C TYR A 146 -13.18 -12.70 13.06
N LEU A 147 -12.88 -11.82 12.13
CA LEU A 147 -11.50 -11.52 11.73
C LEU A 147 -10.70 -10.84 12.84
N ARG A 148 -11.31 -9.91 13.60
CA ARG A 148 -10.67 -9.29 14.76
C ARG A 148 -10.25 -10.33 15.80
N LEU A 149 -11.11 -11.32 16.10
CA LEU A 149 -10.76 -12.41 17.00
C LEU A 149 -9.62 -13.26 16.46
N ALA A 150 -9.71 -13.60 15.18
CA ALA A 150 -8.76 -14.48 14.52
C ALA A 150 -7.35 -13.86 14.44
N PHE A 151 -7.26 -12.57 14.09
CA PHE A 151 -6.01 -11.84 14.17
C PHE A 151 -5.45 -11.78 15.58
N ALA A 152 -6.29 -11.41 16.56
CA ALA A 152 -5.87 -11.31 17.93
C ALA A 152 -5.30 -12.65 18.44
N THR A 153 -5.98 -13.77 18.18
CA THR A 153 -5.49 -15.09 18.61
C THR A 153 -4.17 -15.48 17.97
N SER A 154 -3.99 -15.17 16.70
CA SER A 154 -2.75 -15.49 15.96
C SER A 154 -1.57 -14.62 16.41
N PHE A 155 -1.80 -13.35 16.70
CA PHE A 155 -0.76 -12.40 17.11
C PHE A 155 -0.16 -12.73 18.48
N PHE A 156 -0.97 -13.23 19.42
CA PHE A 156 -0.48 -13.56 20.76
C PHE A 156 0.19 -14.93 20.86
N LEU A 157 0.31 -15.66 19.75
CA LEU A 157 1.19 -16.83 19.69
C LEU A 157 2.65 -16.35 19.62
N ASN A 158 3.49 -16.84 20.52
CA ASN A 158 4.92 -16.59 20.43
C ASN A 158 5.54 -17.46 19.33
N ALA A 159 5.76 -16.89 18.18
CA ALA A 159 6.42 -17.52 17.04
C ALA A 159 7.70 -16.77 16.66
N ASP A 160 8.55 -17.41 15.85
CA ASP A 160 9.75 -16.82 15.28
C ASP A 160 9.49 -16.32 13.86
N ILE A 161 8.54 -16.94 13.17
CA ILE A 161 8.17 -16.71 11.78
C ILE A 161 6.66 -16.55 11.68
N TYR A 162 6.20 -15.47 11.07
CA TYR A 162 4.80 -15.13 10.83
C TYR A 162 4.50 -15.16 9.35
N LEU A 163 3.56 -16.00 8.92
CA LEU A 163 3.06 -16.07 7.54
C LEU A 163 1.71 -15.36 7.46
N VAL A 164 1.59 -14.39 6.56
CA VAL A 164 0.39 -13.55 6.40
C VAL A 164 -0.05 -13.59 4.95
N ASP A 165 -1.29 -14.00 4.66
CA ASP A 165 -1.88 -13.97 3.32
C ASP A 165 -2.94 -12.88 3.24
N GLU A 166 -3.06 -12.18 2.14
CA GLU A 166 -4.01 -11.13 1.66
C GLU A 166 -4.99 -10.48 2.66
N VAL A 167 -5.07 -11.00 3.88
CA VAL A 167 -6.07 -10.68 4.89
C VAL A 167 -5.81 -9.32 5.58
N ILE A 168 -4.70 -8.63 5.23
CA ILE A 168 -4.34 -7.33 5.85
C ILE A 168 -5.40 -6.24 5.57
N ASN A 169 -6.17 -6.37 4.50
CA ASN A 169 -7.19 -5.38 4.11
C ASN A 169 -8.54 -5.54 4.82
N VAL A 170 -8.59 -6.26 5.93
CA VAL A 170 -9.83 -6.58 6.64
C VAL A 170 -10.03 -5.70 7.87
N GLY A 171 -11.28 -5.34 8.11
CA GLY A 171 -11.70 -4.50 9.23
C GLY A 171 -11.83 -3.02 8.85
N ASP A 172 -12.15 -2.20 9.82
CA ASP A 172 -12.17 -0.74 9.67
C ASP A 172 -10.76 -0.14 9.70
N GLN A 173 -10.65 1.14 9.39
CA GLN A 173 -9.37 1.84 9.32
C GLN A 173 -8.60 1.84 10.65
N ALA A 174 -9.31 1.88 11.78
CA ALA A 174 -8.69 1.89 13.11
C ALA A 174 -8.04 0.54 13.42
N PHE A 175 -8.72 -0.57 13.09
CA PHE A 175 -8.18 -1.90 13.30
C PHE A 175 -6.99 -2.21 12.38
N ARG A 176 -7.00 -1.72 11.12
CA ARG A 176 -5.84 -1.81 10.21
C ARG A 176 -4.61 -1.12 10.78
N LEU A 177 -4.76 0.11 11.28
CA LEU A 177 -3.66 0.83 11.93
C LEU A 177 -3.08 0.03 13.11
N LYS A 178 -3.93 -0.64 13.87
CA LYS A 178 -3.52 -1.48 15.00
C LYS A 178 -2.73 -2.72 14.54
N ILE A 179 -3.13 -3.32 13.42
CA ILE A 179 -2.39 -4.42 12.78
C ILE A 179 -1.01 -3.93 12.31
N ASP A 180 -0.93 -2.78 11.65
CA ASP A 180 0.34 -2.21 11.16
C ASP A 180 1.30 -1.91 12.32
N LEU A 181 0.80 -1.34 13.41
CA LEU A 181 1.58 -1.12 14.63
C LEU A 181 2.10 -2.42 15.22
N TYR A 182 1.30 -3.49 15.17
CA TYR A 182 1.71 -4.79 15.67
C TYR A 182 2.79 -5.44 14.79
N PHE A 183 2.68 -5.35 13.46
CA PHE A 183 3.73 -5.82 12.56
C PHE A 183 5.04 -5.07 12.76
N ASN A 184 4.98 -3.76 12.92
CA ASN A 184 6.17 -2.97 13.25
C ASN A 184 6.81 -3.40 14.58
N LYS A 185 5.99 -3.74 15.60
CA LYS A 185 6.49 -4.28 16.86
C LYS A 185 7.18 -5.63 16.65
N LEU A 186 6.57 -6.56 15.92
CA LEU A 186 7.19 -7.86 15.61
C LEU A 186 8.54 -7.70 14.90
N LYS A 187 8.61 -6.77 13.94
CA LYS A 187 9.84 -6.43 13.23
C LYS A 187 10.92 -5.90 14.19
N GLN A 188 10.57 -5.00 15.11
CA GLN A 188 11.48 -4.49 16.14
C GLN A 188 11.96 -5.59 17.09
N GLU A 189 11.13 -6.59 17.36
CA GLU A 189 11.47 -7.79 18.15
C GLU A 189 12.33 -8.81 17.38
N GLY A 190 12.71 -8.51 16.13
CA GLY A 190 13.52 -9.38 15.29
C GLY A 190 12.79 -10.61 14.76
N LYS A 191 11.46 -10.58 14.71
CA LYS A 191 10.65 -11.66 14.15
C LYS A 191 10.69 -11.64 12.62
N THR A 192 10.67 -12.81 12.00
CA THR A 192 10.61 -12.95 10.54
C THR A 192 9.15 -12.88 10.09
N LEU A 193 8.86 -12.01 9.09
CA LEU A 193 7.52 -11.88 8.53
C LEU A 193 7.53 -12.18 7.04
N ILE A 194 6.56 -12.96 6.58
CA ILE A 194 6.32 -13.21 5.16
C ILE A 194 4.88 -12.80 4.87
N ILE A 195 4.73 -11.77 4.03
CA ILE A 195 3.46 -11.12 3.78
C ILE A 195 3.10 -11.25 2.30
N ALA A 196 2.10 -12.07 1.95
CA ALA A 196 1.52 -12.06 0.62
C ALA A 196 0.42 -10.99 0.57
N THR A 197 0.58 -10.02 -0.32
CA THR A 197 -0.37 -8.92 -0.44
C THR A 197 -0.32 -8.29 -1.83
N HIS A 198 -1.45 -7.66 -2.21
CA HIS A 198 -1.53 -6.78 -3.37
C HIS A 198 -1.41 -5.28 -2.99
N ASP A 199 -1.35 -4.97 -1.70
CA ASP A 199 -1.19 -3.59 -1.21
C ASP A 199 0.27 -3.16 -1.33
N THR A 200 0.58 -2.44 -2.41
CA THR A 200 1.92 -1.91 -2.68
C THR A 200 2.40 -0.92 -1.62
N ASN A 201 1.48 -0.21 -0.94
CA ASN A 201 1.85 0.72 0.13
C ASN A 201 2.34 -0.04 1.37
N ALA A 202 1.63 -1.11 1.75
CA ALA A 202 2.07 -1.99 2.83
C ALA A 202 3.44 -2.62 2.52
N VAL A 203 3.66 -3.06 1.28
CA VAL A 203 4.96 -3.61 0.84
C VAL A 203 6.08 -2.59 0.97
N LEU A 204 5.86 -1.34 0.52
CA LEU A 204 6.86 -0.27 0.57
C LEU A 204 7.18 0.20 2.00
N SER A 205 6.19 0.18 2.90
CA SER A 205 6.34 0.71 4.26
C SER A 205 6.86 -0.30 5.26
N LEU A 206 6.50 -1.59 5.10
CA LEU A 206 6.79 -2.63 6.09
C LEU A 206 7.94 -3.56 5.68
N CYS A 207 8.10 -3.84 4.37
CA CYS A 207 8.94 -4.93 3.92
C CYS A 207 10.36 -4.48 3.57
N ASP A 208 11.34 -5.28 3.93
CA ASP A 208 12.76 -5.07 3.61
C ASP A 208 13.09 -5.53 2.20
N ARG A 209 12.38 -6.57 1.74
CA ARG A 209 12.55 -7.23 0.45
C ARG A 209 11.21 -7.64 -0.13
N CYS A 210 11.14 -7.71 -1.46
CA CYS A 210 9.97 -8.13 -2.20
C CYS A 210 10.33 -9.24 -3.18
N VAL A 211 9.53 -10.29 -3.19
CA VAL A 211 9.67 -11.46 -4.07
C VAL A 211 8.44 -11.51 -4.99
N TRP A 212 8.67 -11.44 -6.30
CA TRP A 212 7.63 -11.60 -7.29
C TRP A 212 7.60 -13.02 -7.81
N ILE A 213 6.45 -13.66 -7.66
CA ILE A 213 6.17 -15.00 -8.15
C ILE A 213 5.16 -14.90 -9.29
N GLU A 214 5.46 -15.50 -10.42
CA GLU A 214 4.55 -15.61 -11.56
C GLU A 214 4.62 -17.02 -12.15
N ASN A 215 3.45 -17.62 -12.43
CA ASN A 215 3.31 -18.98 -12.94
C ASN A 215 4.12 -20.05 -12.15
N GLY A 216 4.11 -19.93 -10.83
CA GLY A 216 4.80 -20.84 -9.93
C GLY A 216 6.33 -20.69 -9.86
N ARG A 217 6.91 -19.70 -10.53
CA ARG A 217 8.34 -19.43 -10.55
C ARG A 217 8.68 -18.09 -9.90
N LEU A 218 9.88 -18.02 -9.32
CA LEU A 218 10.43 -16.76 -8.86
C LEU A 218 10.85 -15.93 -10.08
N THR A 219 10.24 -14.76 -10.26
CA THR A 219 10.50 -13.86 -11.38
C THR A 219 11.53 -12.80 -11.01
N GLN A 220 11.36 -12.20 -9.82
CA GLN A 220 12.29 -11.19 -9.30
C GLN A 220 12.34 -11.23 -7.78
N ASP A 221 13.50 -10.90 -7.22
CA ASP A 221 13.78 -10.87 -5.79
C ASP A 221 14.75 -9.70 -5.52
N ASP A 222 14.23 -8.58 -5.02
CA ASP A 222 15.01 -7.35 -4.83
C ASP A 222 14.29 -6.42 -3.81
N LYS A 223 14.75 -5.19 -3.70
CA LYS A 223 14.11 -4.13 -2.90
C LYS A 223 12.66 -3.88 -3.35
N PRO A 224 11.73 -3.61 -2.42
CA PRO A 224 10.31 -3.41 -2.73
C PRO A 224 10.04 -2.46 -3.90
N SER A 225 10.69 -1.28 -3.91
CA SER A 225 10.49 -0.27 -4.95
C SER A 225 10.82 -0.76 -6.36
N ARG A 226 11.87 -1.58 -6.52
CA ARG A 226 12.25 -2.15 -7.83
C ARG A 226 11.27 -3.21 -8.30
N VAL A 227 10.91 -4.14 -7.39
CA VAL A 227 10.03 -5.25 -7.75
C VAL A 227 8.63 -4.76 -8.09
N ILE A 228 8.10 -3.80 -7.30
CA ILE A 228 6.78 -3.20 -7.54
C ILE A 228 6.76 -2.50 -8.91
N LEU A 229 7.81 -1.77 -9.25
CA LEU A 229 7.91 -1.08 -10.54
C LEU A 229 7.84 -2.08 -11.72
N GLU A 230 8.65 -3.14 -11.69
CA GLU A 230 8.67 -4.14 -12.77
C GLU A 230 7.35 -4.95 -12.81
N TYR A 231 6.76 -5.23 -11.64
CA TYR A 231 5.47 -5.88 -11.56
C TYR A 231 4.34 -5.03 -12.15
N ALA A 232 4.35 -3.72 -11.89
CA ALA A 232 3.37 -2.80 -12.47
C ALA A 232 3.47 -2.76 -14.01
N LYS A 233 4.69 -2.69 -14.56
CA LYS A 233 4.93 -2.81 -16.01
C LYS A 233 4.39 -4.12 -16.58
N PHE A 234 4.67 -5.23 -15.92
CA PHE A 234 4.18 -6.54 -16.34
C PHE A 234 2.65 -6.61 -16.37
N GLN A 235 1.98 -6.09 -15.34
CA GLN A 235 0.52 -6.05 -15.27
C GLN A 235 -0.06 -5.20 -16.40
N GLN A 236 0.53 -4.06 -16.69
CA GLN A 236 0.14 -3.19 -17.79
C GLN A 236 0.28 -3.90 -19.14
N LEU A 237 1.41 -4.55 -19.41
CA LEU A 237 1.62 -5.32 -20.64
C LEU A 237 0.66 -6.51 -20.77
N LYS A 238 0.35 -7.17 -19.66
CA LYS A 238 -0.63 -8.27 -19.62
C LYS A 238 -2.03 -7.78 -19.96
N PHE A 239 -2.43 -6.62 -19.41
CA PHE A 239 -3.70 -5.97 -19.70
C PHE A 239 -3.79 -5.56 -21.17
N GLN A 240 -2.76 -4.91 -21.73
CA GLN A 240 -2.70 -4.53 -23.15
C GLN A 240 -2.81 -5.74 -24.09
N LYS A 241 -2.17 -6.87 -23.75
CA LYS A 241 -2.29 -8.10 -24.52
C LYS A 241 -3.66 -8.77 -24.44
N ALA A 242 -4.37 -8.59 -23.35
CA ALA A 242 -5.73 -9.12 -23.15
C ALA A 242 -6.78 -8.31 -23.92
N LEU A 243 -6.53 -7.00 -24.11
CA LEU A 243 -7.32 -6.15 -24.99
C LEU A 243 -6.96 -6.46 -26.43
N GLY A 244 -7.95 -6.79 -27.29
CA GLY A 244 -7.75 -6.91 -28.74
C GLY A 244 -7.28 -5.55 -29.33
N LYS A 245 -6.68 -5.57 -30.54
CA LYS A 245 -6.22 -4.32 -31.20
C LYS A 245 -7.34 -3.28 -31.35
N THR A 246 -8.57 -3.70 -31.58
CA THR A 246 -9.73 -2.82 -31.72
C THR A 246 -10.13 -2.22 -30.36
N ASP A 247 -10.13 -3.05 -29.32
CA ASP A 247 -10.46 -2.63 -27.95
C ASP A 247 -9.39 -1.69 -27.38
N LEU A 248 -8.11 -1.90 -27.74
CA LEU A 248 -7.02 -0.98 -27.39
C LEU A 248 -7.22 0.40 -28.04
N GLN A 249 -7.63 0.46 -29.33
CA GLN A 249 -7.89 1.73 -30.01
C GLN A 249 -9.12 2.45 -29.45
N GLU A 250 -10.16 1.71 -29.08
CA GLU A 250 -11.35 2.29 -28.43
C GLU A 250 -11.01 2.73 -27.00
N PHE A 251 -10.23 1.94 -26.26
CA PHE A 251 -9.75 2.27 -24.94
C PHE A 251 -8.80 3.48 -24.95
N GLU A 252 -7.86 3.53 -25.91
CA GLU A 252 -7.00 4.69 -26.12
C GLU A 252 -7.80 5.93 -26.51
N LYS A 253 -8.85 5.82 -27.34
CA LYS A 253 -9.78 6.92 -27.63
C LYS A 253 -10.59 7.37 -26.41
N ALA A 254 -10.97 6.43 -25.54
CA ALA A 254 -11.69 6.74 -24.32
C ALA A 254 -10.80 7.39 -23.24
N ILE A 255 -9.48 7.10 -23.29
CA ILE A 255 -8.46 7.66 -22.38
C ILE A 255 -7.89 8.97 -22.93
N LEU A 256 -7.90 9.14 -24.26
CA LEU A 256 -7.45 10.41 -24.84
C LEU A 256 -8.33 11.55 -24.32
N PRO A 257 -7.73 12.66 -23.88
CA PRO A 257 -8.49 13.80 -23.38
C PRO A 257 -9.47 14.27 -24.44
N VAL A 258 -10.69 14.54 -24.01
CA VAL A 258 -11.64 15.32 -24.81
C VAL A 258 -11.00 16.70 -25.04
N GLU A 259 -11.17 17.31 -26.22
CA GLU A 259 -10.67 18.66 -26.48
C GLU A 259 -11.09 19.60 -25.35
N GLY A 260 -10.12 20.21 -24.68
CA GLY A 260 -10.33 21.12 -23.55
C GLY A 260 -9.90 20.60 -22.18
N GLU A 261 -9.57 19.30 -22.01
CA GLU A 261 -9.11 18.73 -20.72
C GLU A 261 -7.57 18.76 -20.54
N ASP A 262 -6.83 19.33 -21.49
CA ASP A 262 -5.35 19.28 -21.48
C ASP A 262 -4.72 20.16 -20.40
N ARG A 263 -5.46 21.16 -19.95
CA ARG A 263 -5.09 22.01 -18.81
C ARG A 263 -6.19 21.95 -17.78
N LEU A 264 -5.81 21.87 -16.54
CA LEU A 264 -6.73 22.11 -15.44
C LEU A 264 -6.58 23.59 -15.03
N HIS A 265 -7.62 24.38 -15.27
CA HIS A 265 -7.77 25.71 -14.70
C HIS A 265 -9.17 25.78 -14.11
N HIS A 266 -9.27 25.74 -12.78
CA HIS A 266 -10.53 25.77 -12.08
C HIS A 266 -10.57 26.95 -11.10
N CYS A 267 -11.47 27.88 -11.36
CA CYS A 267 -11.78 28.98 -10.47
C CYS A 267 -13.04 28.66 -9.66
N PHE A 268 -12.97 28.83 -8.36
CA PHE A 268 -14.12 28.65 -7.48
C PHE A 268 -14.87 29.97 -7.35
N ASP A 269 -16.06 30.09 -7.94
CA ASP A 269 -16.87 31.31 -7.99
C ASP A 269 -17.11 31.89 -6.60
N GLY A 270 -16.46 33.03 -6.33
CA GLY A 270 -16.74 33.98 -5.24
C GLY A 270 -16.83 33.46 -3.80
N SER A 271 -17.19 32.21 -3.59
CA SER A 271 -17.29 31.58 -2.26
C SER A 271 -16.05 30.75 -1.92
N GLY A 272 -15.20 30.43 -2.90
CA GLY A 272 -14.05 29.53 -2.74
C GLY A 272 -14.46 28.15 -2.21
N PHE A 273 -13.62 27.16 -2.37
CA PHE A 273 -13.84 25.86 -1.77
C PHE A 273 -13.08 25.76 -0.44
N GLY A 274 -13.79 25.67 0.68
CA GLY A 274 -13.16 25.68 1.99
C GLY A 274 -14.08 25.99 3.14
N ASN A 275 -13.50 26.52 4.20
CA ASN A 275 -14.23 26.98 5.37
C ASN A 275 -14.03 28.49 5.59
N ALA A 276 -14.62 29.05 6.66
CA ALA A 276 -14.52 30.49 6.96
C ALA A 276 -13.10 31.02 7.17
N THR A 277 -12.10 30.13 7.36
CA THR A 277 -10.71 30.52 7.66
C THR A 277 -9.74 30.23 6.52
N LEU A 278 -10.07 29.33 5.61
CA LEU A 278 -9.24 28.92 4.49
C LEU A 278 -10.11 28.58 3.29
N GLN A 279 -9.93 29.30 2.18
CA GLN A 279 -10.68 29.08 0.95
C GLN A 279 -9.73 28.89 -0.22
N LEU A 280 -9.87 27.78 -0.96
CA LEU A 280 -9.19 27.54 -2.23
C LEU A 280 -9.94 28.32 -3.32
N MET A 281 -9.31 29.28 -3.92
CA MET A 281 -9.89 30.17 -4.93
C MET A 281 -9.65 29.66 -6.35
N GLU A 282 -8.48 29.09 -6.61
CA GLU A 282 -8.06 28.70 -7.93
C GLU A 282 -7.08 27.52 -7.87
N VAL A 283 -7.17 26.62 -8.84
CA VAL A 283 -6.20 25.54 -9.08
C VAL A 283 -5.86 25.53 -10.56
N GLU A 284 -4.57 25.52 -10.88
CA GLU A 284 -4.08 25.40 -12.24
C GLU A 284 -3.05 24.26 -12.31
N VAL A 285 -3.16 23.44 -13.36
CA VAL A 285 -2.14 22.49 -13.79
C VAL A 285 -1.76 22.82 -15.21
N SER A 286 -0.52 23.22 -15.42
CA SER A 286 -0.04 23.70 -16.72
C SER A 286 1.39 23.25 -16.99
N SER A 287 1.81 23.40 -18.24
CA SER A 287 3.19 23.22 -18.69
C SER A 287 3.60 24.45 -19.49
N ASN A 288 4.79 24.97 -19.26
CA ASN A 288 5.27 26.17 -19.95
C ASN A 288 6.34 25.77 -21.00
N PRO A 289 6.27 26.21 -22.26
CA PRO A 289 5.36 27.23 -22.82
C PRO A 289 4.11 26.65 -23.52
N SER A 290 3.87 25.35 -23.47
CA SER A 290 2.85 24.66 -24.27
C SER A 290 1.41 24.87 -23.75
N PRO A 291 0.41 24.96 -24.64
CA PRO A 291 -1.00 24.88 -24.26
C PRO A 291 -1.39 23.49 -23.76
N PHE A 292 -0.62 22.45 -24.07
CA PHE A 292 -0.83 21.07 -23.65
C PHE A 292 0.24 20.67 -22.65
N ILE A 293 -0.09 19.74 -21.76
CA ILE A 293 0.86 19.16 -20.82
C ILE A 293 1.54 17.97 -21.50
N TYR A 294 2.80 18.15 -21.88
CA TYR A 294 3.58 17.06 -22.47
C TYR A 294 4.43 16.37 -21.41
N ARG A 295 4.54 15.04 -21.53
CA ARG A 295 5.31 14.19 -20.64
C ARG A 295 6.75 14.65 -20.40
N GLN A 296 7.42 15.12 -21.45
CA GLN A 296 8.82 15.54 -21.39
C GLN A 296 9.02 16.89 -20.69
N GLU A 297 7.96 17.64 -20.50
CA GLU A 297 8.00 18.98 -19.92
C GLU A 297 7.72 18.95 -18.43
N ALA A 298 8.23 19.95 -17.71
CA ALA A 298 7.89 20.13 -16.31
C ALA A 298 6.42 20.57 -16.17
N ILE A 299 5.72 19.99 -15.22
CA ILE A 299 4.32 20.29 -14.90
C ILE A 299 4.29 21.24 -13.71
N LEU A 300 3.65 22.39 -13.88
CA LEU A 300 3.45 23.38 -12.84
C LEU A 300 2.06 23.19 -12.21
N LEU A 301 2.03 22.95 -10.92
CA LEU A 301 0.83 23.02 -10.09
C LEU A 301 0.82 24.37 -9.39
N ARG A 302 -0.27 25.13 -9.55
CA ARG A 302 -0.48 26.43 -8.92
C ARG A 302 -1.79 26.41 -8.14
N PHE A 303 -1.73 26.88 -6.90
CA PHE A 303 -2.90 26.96 -6.01
C PHE A 303 -3.01 28.40 -5.48
N LEU A 304 -4.19 29.00 -5.61
CA LEU A 304 -4.50 30.31 -5.05
C LEU A 304 -5.47 30.13 -3.86
N ILE A 305 -5.05 30.58 -2.70
CA ILE A 305 -5.75 30.36 -1.42
C ILE A 305 -5.98 31.68 -0.71
N ASP A 306 -7.23 31.96 -0.33
CA ASP A 306 -7.55 33.07 0.57
C ASP A 306 -7.47 32.58 2.04
N LYS A 307 -6.42 33.03 2.72
CA LYS A 307 -6.12 32.67 4.09
C LYS A 307 -6.56 33.81 5.03
N LYS A 308 -7.47 33.49 5.97
CA LYS A 308 -8.07 34.48 6.87
C LYS A 308 -7.61 34.34 8.33
N TYR A 309 -6.53 33.62 8.61
CA TYR A 309 -6.03 33.42 9.97
C TYR A 309 -4.49 33.46 10.04
N PRO A 310 -3.91 33.94 11.16
CA PRO A 310 -2.48 33.84 11.41
C PRO A 310 -2.15 32.41 11.86
N GLY A 311 -1.60 31.59 10.98
CA GLY A 311 -1.25 30.21 11.25
C GLY A 311 -0.47 29.59 10.08
N VAL A 312 -0.01 28.37 10.22
CA VAL A 312 0.72 27.65 9.19
C VAL A 312 -0.27 26.98 8.25
N ILE A 313 0.01 27.04 6.94
CA ILE A 313 -0.67 26.22 5.92
C ILE A 313 0.36 25.31 5.29
N ILE A 314 0.03 24.04 5.18
CA ILE A 314 0.83 23.03 4.51
C ILE A 314 0.03 22.43 3.36
N PRO A 315 0.23 22.91 2.12
CA PRO A 315 -0.37 22.31 0.96
C PRO A 315 0.21 20.91 0.72
N GLN A 316 -0.68 19.99 0.40
CA GLN A 316 -0.36 18.61 0.05
C GLN A 316 -1.19 18.25 -1.18
N PHE A 317 -0.64 17.46 -2.09
CA PHE A 317 -1.43 16.92 -3.18
C PHE A 317 -1.15 15.43 -3.41
N LYS A 318 -2.12 14.78 -4.02
CA LYS A 318 -2.04 13.40 -4.48
C LYS A 318 -2.56 13.34 -5.91
N ILE A 319 -1.77 12.76 -6.80
CA ILE A 319 -2.16 12.49 -8.18
C ILE A 319 -2.45 11.00 -8.30
N ARG A 320 -3.58 10.66 -8.91
CA ARG A 320 -3.99 9.29 -9.25
C ARG A 320 -4.18 9.19 -10.75
N ASN A 321 -3.93 8.01 -11.32
CA ASN A 321 -4.28 7.73 -12.71
C ASN A 321 -5.77 7.37 -12.86
N GLU A 322 -6.22 7.14 -14.09
CA GLU A 322 -7.60 6.75 -14.43
C GLU A 322 -8.05 5.43 -13.78
N PHE A 323 -7.12 4.59 -13.36
CA PHE A 323 -7.41 3.36 -12.61
C PHE A 323 -7.49 3.57 -11.09
N ASN A 324 -7.51 4.84 -10.65
CA ASN A 324 -7.54 5.24 -9.25
C ASN A 324 -6.27 4.85 -8.46
N HIS A 325 -5.17 4.49 -9.16
CA HIS A 325 -3.90 4.20 -8.51
C HIS A 325 -3.15 5.50 -8.19
N PRO A 326 -2.62 5.66 -6.98
CA PRO A 326 -1.79 6.81 -6.63
C PRO A 326 -0.46 6.71 -7.40
N VAL A 327 -0.12 7.77 -8.13
CA VAL A 327 1.12 7.85 -8.92
C VAL A 327 2.11 8.86 -8.35
N LEU A 328 1.61 9.88 -7.67
CA LEU A 328 2.44 10.91 -7.05
C LEU A 328 1.76 11.45 -5.79
N PHE A 329 2.53 11.61 -4.73
CA PHE A 329 2.13 12.29 -3.51
C PHE A 329 3.23 13.28 -3.11
N SER A 330 2.87 14.49 -2.77
CA SER A 330 3.83 15.49 -2.27
C SER A 330 3.25 16.32 -1.14
N VAL A 331 4.12 16.65 -0.21
CA VAL A 331 3.87 17.54 0.93
C VAL A 331 4.92 18.65 0.89
N SER A 332 4.51 19.89 1.08
CA SER A 332 5.42 21.05 1.02
C SER A 332 6.45 21.13 2.17
N VAL A 333 6.49 20.16 3.07
CA VAL A 333 7.25 20.19 4.35
C VAL A 333 8.36 19.12 4.39
N VAL A 334 8.83 18.63 3.27
CA VAL A 334 9.88 17.61 3.25
C VAL A 334 11.26 18.25 3.13
N GLY A 335 12.19 17.89 4.06
CA GLY A 335 13.57 18.37 4.09
C GLY A 335 13.78 19.70 4.81
N GLU A 336 15.02 20.21 4.80
CA GLU A 336 15.41 21.48 5.45
C GLU A 336 14.65 22.69 4.89
N LEU A 337 14.36 22.70 3.59
CA LEU A 337 13.57 23.73 2.91
C LEU A 337 12.11 23.81 3.42
N GLY A 338 11.59 22.74 3.99
CA GLY A 338 10.24 22.69 4.53
C GLY A 338 10.04 23.62 5.73
N THR A 339 11.06 23.81 6.56
CA THR A 339 11.00 24.68 7.73
C THR A 339 10.89 26.16 7.33
N GLU A 340 11.69 26.60 6.36
CA GLU A 340 11.60 27.96 5.83
C GLU A 340 10.26 28.22 5.13
N PHE A 341 9.75 27.24 4.41
CA PHE A 341 8.45 27.33 3.75
C PHE A 341 7.32 27.53 4.78
N ILE A 342 7.31 26.76 5.88
CA ILE A 342 6.34 26.88 6.96
C ILE A 342 6.40 28.27 7.59
N GLU A 343 7.56 28.72 8.02
CA GLU A 343 7.75 30.03 8.67
C GLU A 343 7.31 31.15 7.72
N SER A 344 7.54 31.01 6.40
CA SER A 344 7.13 31.99 5.39
C SER A 344 5.61 32.14 5.28
N THR A 345 4.81 31.16 5.70
CA THR A 345 3.34 31.20 5.64
C THR A 345 2.67 31.63 6.93
N LYS A 346 3.37 31.52 8.10
CA LYS A 346 2.82 31.59 9.45
C LYS A 346 2.06 32.89 9.73
N ASN A 347 2.64 34.02 9.39
CA ASN A 347 2.07 35.35 9.73
C ASN A 347 1.41 36.04 8.54
N LYS A 348 1.36 35.41 7.36
CA LYS A 348 0.73 35.98 6.18
C LYS A 348 -0.77 35.71 6.21
N ILE A 349 -1.58 36.75 6.02
CA ILE A 349 -3.05 36.68 5.85
C ILE A 349 -3.40 37.33 4.52
N GLY A 350 -4.35 36.75 3.80
CA GLY A 350 -4.79 37.21 2.50
C GLY A 350 -4.60 36.18 1.40
N LEU A 351 -4.60 36.64 0.16
CA LEU A 351 -4.48 35.79 -1.02
C LEU A 351 -3.03 35.29 -1.15
N MET A 352 -2.84 34.01 -1.01
CA MET A 352 -1.54 33.35 -1.11
C MET A 352 -1.51 32.43 -2.33
N GLU A 353 -0.45 32.54 -3.10
CA GLU A 353 -0.16 31.62 -4.19
C GLU A 353 0.88 30.60 -3.77
N PHE A 354 0.59 29.34 -4.05
CA PHE A 354 1.51 28.22 -3.89
C PHE A 354 1.81 27.61 -5.25
N ARG A 355 3.07 27.32 -5.50
CA ARG A 355 3.52 26.67 -6.74
C ARG A 355 4.34 25.44 -6.39
N CYS A 356 4.13 24.37 -7.14
CA CYS A 356 4.92 23.16 -7.09
C CYS A 356 5.28 22.71 -8.51
N THR A 357 6.53 22.37 -8.75
CA THR A 357 6.98 21.90 -10.05
C THR A 357 7.25 20.40 -10.00
N ILE A 358 6.58 19.65 -10.88
CA ILE A 358 6.83 18.21 -11.10
C ILE A 358 7.78 18.13 -12.31
N PRO A 359 8.96 17.50 -12.18
CA PRO A 359 9.90 17.35 -13.28
C PRO A 359 9.30 16.60 -14.47
N GLY A 360 9.77 16.88 -15.68
CA GLY A 360 9.38 16.15 -16.88
C GLY A 360 9.69 14.64 -16.76
N ASN A 361 8.95 13.83 -17.47
CA ASN A 361 9.01 12.36 -17.49
C ASN A 361 8.61 11.66 -16.18
N TRP A 362 8.00 12.37 -15.23
CA TRP A 362 7.51 11.77 -13.97
C TRP A 362 6.10 11.19 -14.11
N LEU A 363 5.29 11.75 -14.98
CA LEU A 363 3.97 11.20 -15.33
C LEU A 363 4.02 10.66 -16.78
N SER A 364 3.51 9.47 -16.99
CA SER A 364 3.30 8.91 -18.32
C SER A 364 2.15 9.62 -19.04
N SER A 365 1.97 9.36 -20.32
CA SER A 365 0.79 9.86 -21.04
C SER A 365 -0.47 9.20 -20.48
N GLY A 366 -1.51 9.99 -20.23
CA GLY A 366 -2.76 9.49 -19.65
C GLY A 366 -3.56 10.58 -18.94
N ARG A 367 -4.71 10.18 -18.37
CA ARG A 367 -5.58 11.04 -17.59
C ARG A 367 -5.27 10.88 -16.09
N TYR A 368 -5.23 12.00 -15.38
CA TYR A 368 -4.88 12.06 -13.98
C TYR A 368 -5.91 12.83 -13.16
N PHE A 369 -6.11 12.41 -11.93
CA PHE A 369 -6.98 13.05 -10.96
C PHE A 369 -6.15 13.64 -9.83
N LEU A 370 -6.34 14.92 -9.56
CA LEU A 370 -5.66 15.69 -8.53
C LEU A 370 -6.54 15.77 -7.29
N SER A 371 -6.01 15.33 -6.15
CA SER A 371 -6.60 15.55 -4.84
C SER A 371 -5.72 16.50 -4.04
N LEU A 372 -6.30 17.51 -3.42
CA LEU A 372 -5.62 18.53 -2.63
C LEU A 372 -6.01 18.42 -1.16
N ASN A 373 -5.02 18.55 -0.29
CA ASN A 373 -5.21 18.64 1.14
C ASN A 373 -4.43 19.84 1.68
N PHE A 374 -4.96 20.48 2.71
CA PHE A 374 -4.29 21.57 3.41
C PHE A 374 -4.24 21.23 4.89
N GLY A 375 -3.02 21.08 5.43
CA GLY A 375 -2.77 20.94 6.85
C GLY A 375 -2.78 22.31 7.54
N LYS A 376 -3.30 22.37 8.78
CA LYS A 376 -3.37 23.57 9.60
C LYS A 376 -2.68 23.34 10.92
N ASP A 377 -1.87 24.33 11.37
CA ASP A 377 -1.28 24.40 12.72
C ASP A 377 -0.63 23.07 13.20
N ILE A 378 0.13 22.42 12.31
CA ILE A 378 0.76 21.13 12.59
C ILE A 378 1.95 21.32 13.53
N ASP A 379 1.98 20.56 14.60
CA ASP A 379 3.20 20.33 15.38
C ASP A 379 4.18 19.50 14.55
N ILE A 380 5.33 20.10 14.21
CA ILE A 380 6.35 19.51 13.33
C ILE A 380 6.92 18.20 13.90
N GLN A 381 6.71 17.93 15.21
CA GLN A 381 7.17 16.72 15.90
C GLN A 381 6.19 15.54 15.81
N GLN A 382 4.98 15.73 15.28
CA GLN A 382 4.00 14.65 15.11
C GLN A 382 3.76 14.31 13.63
N PRO A 383 3.47 13.03 13.29
CA PRO A 383 3.21 12.64 11.90
C PRO A 383 2.03 13.41 11.30
N ILE A 384 2.27 14.01 10.16
CA ILE A 384 1.42 14.93 9.40
C ILE A 384 0.01 14.39 9.07
N TYR A 385 -0.25 13.11 9.29
CA TYR A 385 -1.46 12.42 8.84
C TYR A 385 -2.77 12.81 9.53
N ASN A 386 -2.74 13.43 10.71
CA ASN A 386 -3.94 13.61 11.55
C ASN A 386 -4.53 15.02 11.57
N SER A 387 -3.90 16.03 10.97
CA SER A 387 -4.38 17.41 11.01
C SER A 387 -4.95 17.89 9.68
N ARG A 388 -6.01 17.24 9.18
CA ARG A 388 -6.74 17.69 7.98
C ARG A 388 -7.56 18.92 8.31
N ALA A 389 -7.11 20.10 7.90
CA ALA A 389 -7.97 21.27 7.92
C ALA A 389 -8.97 21.23 6.77
N TYR A 390 -8.59 20.64 5.64
CA TYR A 390 -9.36 20.69 4.43
C TYR A 390 -8.90 19.67 3.38
N SER A 391 -9.82 19.04 2.67
CA SER A 391 -9.53 18.05 1.62
C SER A 391 -10.46 18.22 0.42
N LEU A 392 -9.89 18.42 -0.76
CA LEU A 392 -10.58 18.34 -2.05
C LEU A 392 -10.20 17.00 -2.69
N SER A 393 -11.17 16.11 -2.89
CA SER A 393 -10.92 14.78 -3.46
C SER A 393 -11.62 14.58 -4.80
N ASN A 394 -10.86 14.13 -5.78
CA ASN A 394 -11.32 13.50 -7.04
C ASN A 394 -12.11 14.34 -8.04
N GLU A 395 -12.21 15.65 -7.91
CA GLU A 395 -12.99 16.48 -8.85
C GLU A 395 -12.14 17.14 -9.95
N LEU A 396 -10.82 17.20 -9.77
CA LEU A 396 -9.94 17.89 -10.70
C LEU A 396 -9.20 16.89 -11.58
N CYS A 397 -9.43 16.98 -12.89
CA CYS A 397 -8.85 16.07 -13.88
C CYS A 397 -7.94 16.87 -14.85
N PHE A 398 -6.79 16.30 -15.20
CA PHE A 398 -5.92 16.81 -16.27
C PHE A 398 -5.32 15.65 -17.06
N ALA A 399 -4.77 15.96 -18.24
CA ALA A 399 -4.18 14.96 -19.11
C ALA A 399 -2.73 15.29 -19.47
N VAL A 400 -1.90 14.27 -19.55
CA VAL A 400 -0.51 14.34 -20.00
C VAL A 400 -0.40 13.64 -21.35
N ARG A 401 0.19 14.33 -22.36
CA ARG A 401 0.35 13.81 -23.72
C ARG A 401 1.80 13.41 -24.01
N SER A 402 2.00 12.51 -24.97
CA SER A 402 3.30 12.27 -25.59
C SER A 402 3.42 13.07 -26.89
N ARG A 403 4.61 13.63 -27.20
CA ARG A 403 4.89 14.28 -28.49
C ARG A 403 5.11 13.30 -29.62
N GLU A 404 5.50 12.07 -29.28
CA GLU A 404 5.73 10.99 -30.24
C GLU A 404 4.60 9.95 -30.08
N GLN A 405 4.24 9.26 -31.16
CA GLN A 405 3.34 8.09 -31.14
C GLN A 405 4.01 6.90 -30.42
N GLU A 406 4.82 7.18 -29.43
CA GLU A 406 5.37 6.14 -28.55
C GLU A 406 4.25 5.58 -27.70
N PHE A 407 3.94 4.33 -27.98
CA PHE A 407 3.06 3.51 -27.15
C PHE A 407 3.38 3.69 -25.67
N ILE A 408 2.34 3.70 -24.84
CA ILE A 408 2.34 3.76 -23.38
C ILE A 408 3.26 2.65 -22.82
N SER A 409 4.59 2.81 -22.94
CA SER A 409 5.56 1.76 -22.56
C SER A 409 6.41 2.13 -21.37
N ASP A 410 6.24 3.32 -20.80
CA ASP A 410 7.06 3.75 -19.68
C ASP A 410 6.37 3.63 -18.32
N PRO A 411 7.14 3.17 -17.32
CA PRO A 411 6.62 2.90 -16.00
C PRO A 411 6.13 4.14 -15.29
N VAL A 412 4.99 4.02 -14.66
CA VAL A 412 4.54 4.97 -13.66
C VAL A 412 5.55 4.97 -12.51
N HIS A 413 6.26 6.07 -12.32
CA HIS A 413 7.11 6.24 -11.15
C HIS A 413 6.23 6.47 -9.93
N TYR A 414 6.17 5.50 -9.03
CA TYR A 414 5.63 5.71 -7.69
C TYR A 414 6.70 6.44 -6.86
N SER A 415 6.57 7.75 -6.74
CA SER A 415 7.44 8.53 -5.84
C SER A 415 6.68 8.88 -4.57
N PHE A 416 7.06 8.24 -3.47
CA PHE A 416 6.70 8.74 -2.15
C PHE A 416 7.57 9.96 -1.85
N SER A 417 6.94 11.12 -1.72
CA SER A 417 7.54 12.37 -1.29
C SER A 417 8.87 12.72 -1.98
N PRO A 418 8.87 12.89 -3.31
CA PRO A 418 10.05 13.42 -3.97
C PRO A 418 10.31 14.83 -3.47
N GLU A 419 11.57 15.26 -3.48
CA GLU A 419 11.96 16.64 -3.27
C GLU A 419 11.45 17.50 -4.43
N LEU A 420 10.15 17.83 -4.43
CA LEU A 420 9.57 18.74 -5.39
C LEU A 420 9.86 20.17 -4.96
N GLN A 421 10.10 21.02 -5.95
CA GLN A 421 10.33 22.44 -5.69
C GLN A 421 8.99 23.13 -5.38
N TRP A 422 8.86 23.60 -4.16
CA TRP A 422 7.74 24.39 -3.70
C TRP A 422 8.13 25.85 -3.52
N SER A 423 7.23 26.75 -3.87
CA SER A 423 7.33 28.17 -3.58
C SER A 423 5.99 28.76 -3.17
N ASN A 424 5.99 29.88 -2.47
CA ASN A 424 4.79 30.63 -2.13
C ASN A 424 5.05 32.14 -2.19
N GLN A 425 3.98 32.89 -2.48
CA GLN A 425 4.00 34.35 -2.44
C GLN A 425 2.63 34.90 -2.02
N LEU A 426 2.65 36.11 -1.44
CA LEU A 426 1.43 36.87 -1.20
C LEU A 426 1.06 37.63 -2.49
N VAL A 427 -0.21 37.52 -2.91
CA VAL A 427 -0.70 38.18 -4.12
C VAL A 427 -1.55 39.40 -3.70
N SER A 428 -1.25 40.59 -4.27
CA SER A 428 -2.09 41.77 -4.07
C SER A 428 -3.38 41.61 -4.85
N ARG A 429 -4.53 42.03 -4.26
CA ARG A 429 -5.85 41.96 -4.92
C ARG A 429 -5.98 42.84 -6.16
N ASP A 430 -5.01 43.72 -6.43
CA ASP A 430 -5.09 44.72 -7.52
C ASP A 430 -4.70 44.18 -8.90
N ASN A 431 -4.32 42.91 -9.04
CA ASN A 431 -3.95 42.30 -10.32
C ASN A 431 -5.07 41.51 -11.02
N GLU A 432 -6.34 41.63 -10.59
CA GLU A 432 -7.48 40.98 -11.26
C GLU A 432 -8.21 41.84 -12.30
N ALA A 433 -7.53 42.82 -12.90
CA ALA A 433 -8.12 43.59 -14.00
C ALA A 433 -7.12 43.65 -15.16
N VAL A 434 -7.03 42.61 -15.97
CA VAL A 434 -6.85 42.68 -17.47
C VAL A 434 -7.32 41.33 -18.05
#